data_c70330d3f350e4f2c148b510316eb5c6
#
_entry.id   c70330d3f350e4f2c148b510316eb5c6
#
_cell.length_a   1.000
_cell.length_b   1.000
_cell.length_c   1.000
_cell.angle_alpha   90.00
_cell.angle_beta   90.00
_cell.angle_gamma   90.00
#
_symmetry.space_group_name_H-M   'P 1'
#
loop_
_entity.id
_entity.type
_entity.pdbx_description
1 polymer ?
#
loop_
_entity_poly.entity_id
_entity_poly.type
_entity_poly.pdbx_seq_one_letter_code
_entity_poly.pdbx_strand_id
1 'polypeptide(L)'
;MSTGSSSTSEITEISTFKGQEQALRAGRLGTAGLLLSVLAASAPLMVVAGVMPTIFGLMGIVGQPILYVILAVVLALFSVGYAEMSRHVHNAGAFYAYIARGLGATAGASASFVALVAYSAMQVGIYGIFGFEVSNLFATYLSTELAWWIPALAAVAVVGVLSWLKIDLNAKVLGVLLLIECLLVIIFDVAAVADPAKEGLSLHAFNPDTLTGAGFGTALCFCIAAFVGFEQAPVYAEETSSPQIVVRRVMFLAIGFVALFFALSSWALTIAAGPSAINAQAGKLGPGLLFGLSEGVLGKSFTDVLHVLFVTGMFAAMLSFHNVVARYAFAMGREGLLPAAFGRTNKSSGAPGTGSLLQTVIALVVVIAFAVTDHKPTGDPTAPVLHLFTWMGNIGALGIILLMAAASVAVIAFFVQRGAGRAQVWRLVASGLACLALLTIAVLTVKDFDVLVGAGPGSVLSWLLPGIIGLTLVGGLVYGLVLRSARPDVHARIGLGNEAFQLDKAAEAAAAGTANM
;
A
#
# COMPACT_ATOMS: atom_id res chain seq x y z
N MET A 1 4.72 -62.22 9.60
CA MET A 1 4.71 -61.41 8.38
C MET A 1 3.79 -60.24 8.63
N SER A 2 4.30 -59.12 9.09
CA SER A 2 3.57 -57.84 9.19
C SER A 2 4.55 -56.75 9.59
N THR A 3 5.35 -56.23 8.62
CA THR A 3 6.27 -55.10 8.84
C THR A 3 6.46 -54.29 7.55
N GLY A 4 5.39 -53.90 6.86
CA GLY A 4 5.53 -53.18 5.61
C GLY A 4 4.63 -51.97 5.39
N SER A 5 3.71 -51.63 6.36
CA SER A 5 2.70 -50.57 6.13
C SER A 5 2.92 -49.26 6.89
N SER A 6 3.91 -49.19 7.81
CA SER A 6 4.10 -47.98 8.62
C SER A 6 4.97 -46.90 7.96
N SER A 7 5.93 -47.27 7.11
CA SER A 7 6.85 -46.31 6.51
C SER A 7 6.23 -45.45 5.41
N THR A 8 5.28 -45.99 4.65
CA THR A 8 4.64 -45.27 3.54
C THR A 8 3.60 -44.23 4.05
N SER A 9 2.91 -44.54 5.16
CA SER A 9 2.00 -43.61 5.80
C SER A 9 2.74 -42.44 6.48
N GLU A 10 3.86 -42.68 7.17
CA GLU A 10 4.67 -41.63 7.78
C GLU A 10 5.30 -40.69 6.73
N ILE A 11 5.82 -41.24 5.62
CA ILE A 11 6.39 -40.41 4.53
C ILE A 11 5.29 -39.56 3.88
N THR A 12 4.08 -40.11 3.71
CA THR A 12 2.93 -39.37 3.14
C THR A 12 2.44 -38.30 4.12
N GLU A 13 2.36 -38.60 5.41
CA GLU A 13 2.01 -37.60 6.45
C GLU A 13 3.06 -36.50 6.58
N ILE A 14 4.36 -36.82 6.61
CA ILE A 14 5.45 -35.83 6.69
C ILE A 14 5.48 -34.95 5.43
N SER A 15 5.24 -35.51 4.23
CA SER A 15 5.17 -34.73 2.99
C SER A 15 3.94 -33.84 2.93
N THR A 16 2.80 -34.30 3.44
CA THR A 16 1.55 -33.52 3.53
C THR A 16 1.68 -32.41 4.57
N PHE A 17 2.33 -32.67 5.72
CA PHE A 17 2.61 -31.67 6.75
C PHE A 17 3.57 -30.58 6.25
N LYS A 18 4.68 -30.93 5.58
CA LYS A 18 5.60 -29.93 4.98
C LYS A 18 4.90 -29.08 3.92
N GLY A 19 3.99 -29.65 3.14
CA GLY A 19 3.21 -28.93 2.14
C GLY A 19 2.20 -27.94 2.76
N GLN A 20 1.61 -28.28 3.89
CA GLN A 20 0.67 -27.40 4.62
C GLN A 20 1.38 -26.23 5.31
N GLU A 21 2.64 -26.39 5.77
CA GLU A 21 3.44 -25.32 6.38
C GLU A 21 3.87 -24.24 5.36
N GLN A 22 3.77 -24.52 4.06
CA GLN A 22 4.16 -23.61 2.98
C GLN A 22 2.98 -23.04 2.19
N ALA A 23 1.74 -23.29 2.60
CA ALA A 23 0.56 -22.79 1.92
C ALA A 23 -0.27 -21.84 2.78
N LEU A 24 -0.74 -20.73 2.17
CA LEU A 24 -1.76 -19.87 2.75
C LEU A 24 -3.13 -20.57 2.69
N ARG A 25 -4.04 -20.24 3.63
CA ARG A 25 -5.36 -20.86 3.67
C ARG A 25 -6.22 -20.38 2.50
N ALA A 26 -6.48 -21.25 1.53
CA ALA A 26 -7.23 -20.97 0.31
C ALA A 26 -8.75 -20.83 0.52
N GLY A 27 -9.42 -20.07 -0.36
CA GLY A 27 -10.87 -20.10 -0.57
C GLY A 27 -11.74 -19.32 0.42
N ARG A 28 -11.18 -18.47 1.29
CA ARG A 28 -11.90 -17.73 2.33
C ARG A 28 -12.46 -16.37 1.90
N LEU A 29 -11.83 -15.72 0.90
CA LEU A 29 -12.17 -14.35 0.51
C LEU A 29 -13.04 -14.32 -0.75
N GLY A 30 -14.26 -13.78 -0.60
CA GLY A 30 -15.13 -13.38 -1.71
C GLY A 30 -14.92 -11.92 -2.10
N THR A 31 -15.68 -11.43 -3.11
CA THR A 31 -15.56 -10.04 -3.63
C THR A 31 -15.73 -8.99 -2.54
N ALA A 32 -16.75 -9.10 -1.68
CA ALA A 32 -16.98 -8.11 -0.63
C ALA A 32 -15.87 -8.10 0.43
N GLY A 33 -15.42 -9.27 0.89
CA GLY A 33 -14.34 -9.35 1.88
C GLY A 33 -13.02 -8.81 1.34
N LEU A 34 -12.67 -9.12 0.08
CA LEU A 34 -11.47 -8.60 -0.55
C LEU A 34 -11.56 -7.09 -0.81
N LEU A 35 -12.73 -6.58 -1.24
CA LEU A 35 -12.94 -5.15 -1.44
C LEU A 35 -12.76 -4.37 -0.14
N LEU A 36 -13.36 -4.83 0.96
CA LEU A 36 -13.21 -4.19 2.27
C LEU A 36 -11.75 -4.22 2.75
N SER A 37 -11.01 -5.32 2.52
CA SER A 37 -9.58 -5.40 2.86
C SER A 37 -8.74 -4.40 2.06
N VAL A 38 -9.03 -4.24 0.78
CA VAL A 38 -8.37 -3.30 -0.14
C VAL A 38 -8.68 -1.85 0.26
N LEU A 39 -9.95 -1.53 0.53
CA LEU A 39 -10.37 -0.19 0.94
C LEU A 39 -9.86 0.17 2.35
N ALA A 40 -9.72 -0.81 3.25
CA ALA A 40 -9.09 -0.58 4.55
C ALA A 40 -7.62 -0.14 4.42
N ALA A 41 -6.89 -0.65 3.41
CA ALA A 41 -5.54 -0.19 3.12
C ALA A 41 -5.51 1.26 2.61
N SER A 42 -6.49 1.68 1.80
CA SER A 42 -6.57 3.08 1.33
C SER A 42 -6.99 4.06 2.43
N ALA A 43 -7.52 3.57 3.56
CA ALA A 43 -7.88 4.36 4.76
C ALA A 43 -8.59 5.69 4.42
N PRO A 44 -9.84 5.67 3.93
CA PRO A 44 -10.48 6.84 3.34
C PRO A 44 -10.49 8.08 4.23
N LEU A 45 -10.78 7.92 5.52
CA LEU A 45 -10.78 9.05 6.46
C LEU A 45 -9.35 9.61 6.68
N MET A 46 -8.31 8.74 6.68
CA MET A 46 -6.92 9.19 6.76
C MET A 46 -6.51 10.03 5.54
N VAL A 47 -7.02 9.72 4.37
CA VAL A 47 -6.76 10.51 3.16
C VAL A 47 -7.43 11.87 3.28
N VAL A 48 -8.70 11.94 3.69
CA VAL A 48 -9.44 13.19 3.80
C VAL A 48 -8.88 14.11 4.89
N ALA A 49 -8.48 13.54 6.05
CA ALA A 49 -7.94 14.32 7.17
C ALA A 49 -6.42 14.54 7.11
N GLY A 50 -5.66 13.66 6.46
CA GLY A 50 -4.19 13.73 6.44
C GLY A 50 -3.59 14.11 5.08
N VAL A 51 -3.92 13.35 4.03
CA VAL A 51 -3.34 13.53 2.70
C VAL A 51 -3.83 14.82 2.05
N MET A 52 -5.14 15.04 2.01
CA MET A 52 -5.72 16.22 1.34
C MET A 52 -5.26 17.56 1.95
N PRO A 53 -5.27 17.73 3.29
CA PRO A 53 -4.73 18.94 3.90
C PRO A 53 -3.24 19.14 3.60
N THR A 54 -2.44 18.08 3.55
CA THR A 54 -1.02 18.16 3.18
C THR A 54 -0.85 18.65 1.74
N ILE A 55 -1.67 18.17 0.80
CA ILE A 55 -1.64 18.64 -0.60
C ILE A 55 -2.06 20.10 -0.71
N PHE A 56 -3.10 20.52 -0.01
CA PHE A 56 -3.53 21.93 0.02
C PHE A 56 -2.45 22.83 0.65
N GLY A 57 -2.00 22.48 1.86
CA GLY A 57 -1.16 23.34 2.67
C GLY A 57 0.31 23.38 2.28
N LEU A 58 0.90 22.21 1.96
CA LEU A 58 2.32 22.09 1.64
C LEU A 58 2.58 22.20 0.13
N MET A 59 1.75 21.55 -0.69
CA MET A 59 1.95 21.50 -2.14
C MET A 59 1.18 22.59 -2.90
N GLY A 60 0.22 23.24 -2.27
CA GLY A 60 -0.50 24.40 -2.80
C GLY A 60 -1.52 24.08 -3.90
N ILE A 61 -1.95 22.82 -4.06
CA ILE A 61 -2.82 22.39 -5.15
C ILE A 61 -4.29 22.35 -4.71
N VAL A 62 -5.11 23.30 -5.20
CA VAL A 62 -6.55 23.35 -4.96
C VAL A 62 -7.29 22.33 -5.86
N GLY A 63 -6.77 22.06 -7.05
CA GLY A 63 -7.36 21.18 -8.06
C GLY A 63 -7.32 19.69 -7.76
N GLN A 64 -7.29 19.28 -6.50
CA GLN A 64 -7.26 17.86 -6.11
C GLN A 64 -8.39 17.02 -6.72
N PRO A 65 -9.66 17.51 -6.85
CA PRO A 65 -10.72 16.70 -7.48
C PRO A 65 -10.34 16.22 -8.89
N ILE A 66 -9.66 17.09 -9.67
CA ILE A 66 -9.21 16.74 -11.03
C ILE A 66 -8.11 15.68 -10.95
N LEU A 67 -7.17 15.80 -9.99
CA LEU A 67 -6.08 14.83 -9.82
C LEU A 67 -6.63 13.43 -9.56
N TYR A 68 -7.60 13.28 -8.66
CA TYR A 68 -8.21 11.98 -8.38
C TYR A 68 -8.89 11.37 -9.61
N VAL A 69 -9.56 12.18 -10.44
CA VAL A 69 -10.19 11.71 -11.69
C VAL A 69 -9.15 11.30 -12.72
N ILE A 70 -8.11 12.11 -12.95
CA ILE A 70 -7.02 11.80 -13.88
C ILE A 70 -6.32 10.50 -13.46
N LEU A 71 -5.99 10.39 -12.17
CA LEU A 71 -5.31 9.21 -11.65
C LEU A 71 -6.20 7.96 -11.73
N ALA A 72 -7.50 8.07 -11.51
CA ALA A 72 -8.42 6.95 -11.70
C ALA A 72 -8.36 6.40 -13.15
N VAL A 73 -8.27 7.28 -14.14
CA VAL A 73 -8.12 6.85 -15.55
C VAL A 73 -6.79 6.14 -15.76
N VAL A 74 -5.68 6.69 -15.25
CA VAL A 74 -4.34 6.08 -15.35
C VAL A 74 -4.32 4.70 -14.68
N LEU A 75 -4.88 4.60 -13.46
CA LEU A 75 -4.91 3.36 -12.70
C LEU A 75 -5.90 2.33 -13.27
N ALA A 76 -7.00 2.78 -13.89
CA ALA A 76 -7.90 1.90 -14.64
C ALA A 76 -7.20 1.32 -15.87
N LEU A 77 -6.46 2.13 -16.64
CA LEU A 77 -5.64 1.65 -17.75
C LEU A 77 -4.58 0.63 -17.30
N PHE A 78 -3.89 0.90 -16.19
CA PHE A 78 -2.97 -0.04 -15.56
C PHE A 78 -3.67 -1.36 -15.21
N SER A 79 -4.84 -1.27 -14.56
CA SER A 79 -5.59 -2.43 -14.07
C SER A 79 -6.07 -3.36 -15.17
N VAL A 80 -6.27 -2.86 -16.38
CA VAL A 80 -6.64 -3.69 -17.54
C VAL A 80 -5.63 -4.80 -17.79
N GLY A 81 -4.35 -4.47 -17.85
CA GLY A 81 -3.28 -5.43 -18.08
C GLY A 81 -2.92 -6.22 -16.83
N TYR A 82 -2.85 -5.55 -15.68
CA TYR A 82 -2.47 -6.14 -14.41
C TYR A 82 -3.47 -7.19 -13.92
N ALA A 83 -4.78 -6.91 -14.00
CA ALA A 83 -5.82 -7.87 -13.68
C ALA A 83 -5.90 -9.05 -14.67
N GLU A 84 -5.52 -8.85 -15.93
CA GLU A 84 -5.41 -9.98 -16.87
C GLU A 84 -4.20 -10.86 -16.54
N MET A 85 -3.08 -10.27 -16.14
CA MET A 85 -1.90 -11.00 -15.70
C MET A 85 -2.20 -11.89 -14.48
N SER A 86 -3.06 -11.43 -13.54
CA SER A 86 -3.48 -12.20 -12.35
C SER A 86 -4.24 -13.48 -12.69
N ARG A 87 -4.78 -13.61 -13.90
CA ARG A 87 -5.41 -14.85 -14.37
C ARG A 87 -4.42 -15.94 -14.76
N HIS A 88 -3.18 -15.55 -15.03
CA HIS A 88 -2.12 -16.44 -15.51
C HIS A 88 -1.07 -16.72 -14.44
N VAL A 89 -0.91 -15.83 -13.45
CA VAL A 89 0.11 -15.92 -12.41
C VAL A 89 -0.56 -15.77 -11.04
N HIS A 90 -0.60 -16.86 -10.28
CA HIS A 90 -1.16 -16.91 -8.93
C HIS A 90 -0.01 -16.97 -7.92
N ASN A 91 0.43 -15.79 -7.46
CA ASN A 91 1.53 -15.68 -6.51
C ASN A 91 1.27 -14.50 -5.57
N ALA A 92 1.39 -14.70 -4.27
CA ALA A 92 1.25 -13.67 -3.24
C ALA A 92 2.25 -12.51 -3.39
N GLY A 93 3.31 -12.69 -4.18
CA GLY A 93 4.25 -11.65 -4.56
C GLY A 93 3.75 -10.65 -5.61
N ALA A 94 2.56 -10.86 -6.18
CA ALA A 94 1.88 -9.97 -7.11
C ALA A 94 2.83 -9.20 -8.07
N PHE A 95 3.24 -7.97 -7.74
CA PHE A 95 4.10 -7.16 -8.59
C PHE A 95 5.35 -7.86 -9.05
N TYR A 96 6.16 -8.38 -8.12
CA TYR A 96 7.45 -8.95 -8.51
C TYR A 96 7.29 -10.24 -9.30
N ALA A 97 6.25 -11.03 -9.01
CA ALA A 97 5.97 -12.25 -9.75
C ALA A 97 5.57 -11.94 -11.20
N TYR A 98 4.75 -10.90 -11.42
CA TYR A 98 4.36 -10.47 -12.77
C TYR A 98 5.56 -9.88 -13.52
N ILE A 99 6.39 -9.08 -12.85
CA ILE A 99 7.62 -8.53 -13.43
C ILE A 99 8.61 -9.66 -13.77
N ALA A 100 8.75 -10.66 -12.92
CA ALA A 100 9.60 -11.83 -13.21
C ALA A 100 9.11 -12.61 -14.44
N ARG A 101 7.80 -12.81 -14.58
CA ARG A 101 7.20 -13.54 -15.71
C ARG A 101 7.27 -12.80 -17.02
N GLY A 102 7.28 -11.46 -17.01
CA GLY A 102 7.36 -10.64 -18.24
C GLY A 102 8.78 -10.21 -18.59
N LEU A 103 9.59 -9.80 -17.60
CA LEU A 103 10.91 -9.20 -17.79
C LEU A 103 12.07 -10.09 -17.32
N GLY A 104 11.76 -11.26 -16.74
CA GLY A 104 12.76 -12.21 -16.25
C GLY A 104 13.05 -12.10 -14.76
N ALA A 105 13.63 -13.16 -14.21
CA ALA A 105 13.85 -13.36 -12.79
C ALA A 105 14.71 -12.26 -12.13
N THR A 106 15.70 -11.71 -12.82
CA THR A 106 16.54 -10.61 -12.30
C THR A 106 15.73 -9.34 -12.03
N ALA A 107 14.83 -8.97 -12.96
CA ALA A 107 13.91 -7.84 -12.77
C ALA A 107 12.90 -8.13 -11.65
N GLY A 108 12.42 -9.38 -11.55
CA GLY A 108 11.56 -9.83 -10.46
C GLY A 108 12.23 -9.72 -9.09
N ALA A 109 13.51 -10.11 -8.97
CA ALA A 109 14.28 -9.95 -7.74
C ALA A 109 14.37 -8.48 -7.32
N SER A 110 14.68 -7.59 -8.24
CA SER A 110 14.70 -6.14 -7.96
C SER A 110 13.34 -5.63 -7.50
N ALA A 111 12.28 -5.98 -8.21
CA ALA A 111 10.91 -5.57 -7.90
C ALA A 111 10.45 -6.06 -6.52
N SER A 112 10.91 -7.25 -6.07
CA SER A 112 10.55 -7.78 -4.75
C SER A 112 11.10 -6.92 -3.60
N PHE A 113 12.35 -6.45 -3.71
CA PHE A 113 12.92 -5.55 -2.71
C PHE A 113 12.30 -4.16 -2.77
N VAL A 114 12.04 -3.61 -3.96
CA VAL A 114 11.33 -2.33 -4.10
C VAL A 114 9.94 -2.41 -3.47
N ALA A 115 9.19 -3.50 -3.69
CA ALA A 115 7.89 -3.69 -3.07
C ALA A 115 7.98 -3.78 -1.55
N LEU A 116 8.95 -4.54 -1.02
CA LEU A 116 9.17 -4.66 0.42
C LEU A 116 9.42 -3.29 1.06
N VAL A 117 10.33 -2.49 0.47
CA VAL A 117 10.66 -1.14 0.97
C VAL A 117 9.47 -0.18 0.82
N ALA A 118 8.80 -0.19 -0.33
CA ALA A 118 7.68 0.72 -0.61
C ALA A 118 6.50 0.49 0.35
N TYR A 119 6.05 -0.75 0.52
CA TYR A 119 4.96 -1.06 1.44
C TYR A 119 5.35 -0.88 2.91
N SER A 120 6.62 -1.18 3.26
CA SER A 120 7.13 -0.89 4.60
C SER A 120 7.13 0.60 4.89
N ALA A 121 7.58 1.44 3.95
CA ALA A 121 7.56 2.89 4.09
C ALA A 121 6.13 3.43 4.25
N MET A 122 5.17 2.96 3.43
CA MET A 122 3.75 3.33 3.56
C MET A 122 3.22 3.03 4.96
N GLN A 123 3.43 1.83 5.48
CA GLN A 123 2.99 1.47 6.83
C GLN A 123 3.65 2.32 7.90
N VAL A 124 4.97 2.49 7.82
CA VAL A 124 5.73 3.23 8.83
C VAL A 124 5.32 4.70 8.86
N GLY A 125 5.02 5.29 7.71
CA GLY A 125 4.48 6.64 7.63
C GLY A 125 3.21 6.82 8.45
N ILE A 126 2.28 5.86 8.41
CA ILE A 126 1.01 5.94 9.15
C ILE A 126 1.23 6.02 10.67
N TYR A 127 2.30 5.42 11.22
CA TYR A 127 2.60 5.56 12.65
C TYR A 127 2.89 7.00 13.07
N GLY A 128 3.40 7.84 12.14
CA GLY A 128 3.65 9.26 12.40
C GLY A 128 2.36 10.05 12.63
N ILE A 129 1.42 9.94 11.70
CA ILE A 129 0.12 10.64 11.81
C ILE A 129 -0.75 10.04 12.92
N PHE A 130 -0.68 8.72 13.15
CA PHE A 130 -1.36 8.06 14.26
C PHE A 130 -0.84 8.56 15.60
N GLY A 131 0.47 8.62 15.77
CA GLY A 131 1.11 9.14 16.97
C GLY A 131 0.73 10.58 17.27
N PHE A 132 0.75 11.43 16.23
CA PHE A 132 0.30 12.82 16.31
C PHE A 132 -1.15 12.91 16.79
N GLU A 133 -2.06 12.19 16.14
CA GLU A 133 -3.49 12.29 16.45
C GLU A 133 -3.82 11.80 17.86
N VAL A 134 -3.28 10.64 18.28
CA VAL A 134 -3.50 10.13 19.62
C VAL A 134 -2.95 11.09 20.68
N SER A 135 -1.76 11.68 20.45
CA SER A 135 -1.19 12.69 21.36
C SER A 135 -2.06 13.93 21.45
N ASN A 136 -2.61 14.39 20.30
CA ASN A 136 -3.53 15.52 20.26
C ASN A 136 -4.84 15.23 21.03
N LEU A 137 -5.38 14.02 20.93
CA LEU A 137 -6.55 13.60 21.70
C LEU A 137 -6.26 13.58 23.22
N PHE A 138 -5.09 13.11 23.63
CA PHE A 138 -4.69 13.15 25.04
C PHE A 138 -4.57 14.59 25.56
N ALA A 139 -3.98 15.49 24.79
CA ALA A 139 -3.89 16.90 25.15
C ALA A 139 -5.28 17.54 25.24
N THR A 140 -6.17 17.26 24.30
CA THR A 140 -7.51 17.90 24.20
C THR A 140 -8.46 17.39 25.29
N TYR A 141 -8.53 16.07 25.52
CA TYR A 141 -9.55 15.49 26.41
C TYR A 141 -9.05 15.17 27.81
N LEU A 142 -7.75 14.90 27.97
CA LEU A 142 -7.16 14.52 29.25
C LEU A 142 -6.21 15.58 29.81
N SER A 143 -6.03 16.70 29.10
CA SER A 143 -5.10 17.77 29.46
C SER A 143 -3.70 17.24 29.78
N THR A 144 -3.27 16.19 29.08
CA THR A 144 -2.00 15.49 29.28
C THR A 144 -1.17 15.57 28.01
N GLU A 145 0.01 16.14 28.09
CA GLU A 145 0.97 16.15 26.99
C GLU A 145 1.61 14.76 26.87
N LEU A 146 1.38 14.09 25.75
CA LEU A 146 1.95 12.80 25.43
C LEU A 146 2.86 12.95 24.21
N ALA A 147 4.10 12.47 24.30
CA ALA A 147 4.99 12.48 23.15
C ALA A 147 4.46 11.53 22.05
N TRP A 148 4.40 11.98 20.81
CA TRP A 148 3.82 11.27 19.68
C TRP A 148 4.37 9.85 19.46
N TRP A 149 5.63 9.63 19.77
CA TRP A 149 6.29 8.34 19.61
C TRP A 149 5.81 7.28 20.59
N ILE A 150 5.24 7.66 21.74
CA ILE A 150 4.71 6.70 22.74
C ILE A 150 3.52 5.94 22.16
N PRO A 151 2.42 6.58 21.70
CA PRO A 151 1.31 5.87 21.07
C PRO A 151 1.72 5.21 19.73
N ALA A 152 2.67 5.78 18.98
CA ALA A 152 3.19 5.15 17.79
C ALA A 152 3.88 3.81 18.08
N LEU A 153 4.77 3.74 19.07
CA LEU A 153 5.44 2.51 19.49
C LEU A 153 4.47 1.48 20.09
N ALA A 154 3.49 1.95 20.86
CA ALA A 154 2.41 1.08 21.36
C ALA A 154 1.63 0.44 20.19
N ALA A 155 1.31 1.23 19.15
CA ALA A 155 0.65 0.71 17.94
C ALA A 155 1.55 -0.28 17.17
N VAL A 156 2.86 -0.03 17.04
CA VAL A 156 3.82 -1.00 16.45
C VAL A 156 3.76 -2.33 17.18
N ALA A 157 3.78 -2.31 18.52
CA ALA A 157 3.72 -3.52 19.32
C ALA A 157 2.39 -4.27 19.16
N VAL A 158 1.26 -3.55 19.22
CA VAL A 158 -0.08 -4.14 19.07
C VAL A 158 -0.28 -4.73 17.68
N VAL A 159 0.06 -3.99 16.61
CA VAL A 159 -0.05 -4.48 15.23
C VAL A 159 0.83 -5.71 15.02
N GLY A 160 2.07 -5.70 15.54
CA GLY A 160 2.99 -6.84 15.46
C GLY A 160 2.42 -8.09 16.15
N VAL A 161 1.88 -7.96 17.35
CA VAL A 161 1.26 -9.06 18.10
C VAL A 161 0.01 -9.60 17.39
N LEU A 162 -0.89 -8.72 16.94
CA LEU A 162 -2.11 -9.13 16.25
C LEU A 162 -1.81 -9.87 14.95
N SER A 163 -0.84 -9.39 14.18
CA SER A 163 -0.42 -10.03 12.94
C SER A 163 0.28 -11.38 13.19
N TRP A 164 1.14 -11.46 14.22
CA TRP A 164 1.80 -12.71 14.63
C TRP A 164 0.80 -13.77 15.07
N LEU A 165 -0.21 -13.39 15.87
CA LEU A 165 -1.24 -14.29 16.37
C LEU A 165 -2.29 -14.63 15.31
N LYS A 166 -2.27 -13.94 14.14
CA LYS A 166 -3.35 -13.98 13.14
C LYS A 166 -4.72 -13.78 13.80
N ILE A 167 -4.77 -12.90 14.75
CA ILE A 167 -6.04 -12.37 15.18
C ILE A 167 -6.51 -11.53 14.01
N ASP A 168 -7.24 -12.16 13.08
CA ASP A 168 -8.09 -11.47 12.15
C ASP A 168 -9.08 -10.71 13.04
N LEU A 169 -8.74 -9.49 13.45
CA LEU A 169 -9.73 -8.55 13.92
C LEU A 169 -10.82 -8.66 12.89
N ASN A 170 -11.93 -9.22 13.30
CA ASN A 170 -12.96 -9.76 12.46
C ASN A 170 -13.12 -8.86 11.24
N ALA A 171 -12.77 -9.31 10.04
CA ALA A 171 -12.82 -8.51 8.81
C ALA A 171 -14.20 -7.84 8.63
N LYS A 172 -15.24 -8.40 9.26
CA LYS A 172 -16.57 -7.80 9.37
C LYS A 172 -16.57 -6.54 10.26
N VAL A 173 -15.86 -6.55 11.40
CA VAL A 173 -15.80 -5.39 12.31
C VAL A 173 -15.04 -4.25 11.65
N LEU A 174 -13.86 -4.53 11.08
CA LEU A 174 -13.09 -3.53 10.33
C LEU A 174 -13.86 -3.01 9.13
N GLY A 175 -14.59 -3.89 8.42
CA GLY A 175 -15.44 -3.50 7.30
C GLY A 175 -16.60 -2.61 7.72
N VAL A 176 -17.24 -2.87 8.86
CA VAL A 176 -18.31 -2.01 9.41
C VAL A 176 -17.74 -0.65 9.83
N LEU A 177 -16.61 -0.62 10.52
CA LEU A 177 -15.96 0.65 10.90
C LEU A 177 -15.59 1.48 9.66
N LEU A 178 -15.01 0.87 8.64
CA LEU A 178 -14.72 1.53 7.36
C LEU A 178 -15.98 2.13 6.71
N LEU A 179 -17.10 1.40 6.71
CA LEU A 179 -18.36 1.91 6.15
C LEU A 179 -18.88 3.08 6.96
N ILE A 180 -18.76 3.05 8.30
CA ILE A 180 -19.14 4.17 9.16
C ILE A 180 -18.24 5.39 8.90
N GLU A 181 -16.92 5.19 8.76
CA GLU A 181 -15.98 6.26 8.38
C GLU A 181 -16.39 6.93 7.08
N CYS A 182 -16.64 6.14 6.02
CA CYS A 182 -17.09 6.68 4.74
C CYS A 182 -18.43 7.42 4.86
N LEU A 183 -19.36 6.89 5.65
CA LEU A 183 -20.66 7.52 5.87
C LEU A 183 -20.50 8.88 6.56
N LEU A 184 -19.69 8.99 7.61
CA LEU A 184 -19.48 10.26 8.30
C LEU A 184 -18.79 11.30 7.40
N VAL A 185 -17.83 10.89 6.58
CA VAL A 185 -17.24 11.79 5.58
C VAL A 185 -18.29 12.26 4.59
N ILE A 186 -19.16 11.39 4.08
CA ILE A 186 -20.26 11.77 3.18
C ILE A 186 -21.24 12.73 3.88
N ILE A 187 -21.54 12.52 5.16
CA ILE A 187 -22.39 13.45 5.93
C ILE A 187 -21.72 14.83 6.03
N PHE A 188 -20.40 14.86 6.30
CA PHE A 188 -19.63 16.11 6.27
C PHE A 188 -19.66 16.76 4.88
N ASP A 189 -19.41 16.01 3.82
CA ASP A 189 -19.40 16.52 2.44
C ASP A 189 -20.75 17.15 2.06
N VAL A 190 -21.86 16.48 2.41
CA VAL A 190 -23.21 16.99 2.17
C VAL A 190 -23.46 18.25 3.00
N ALA A 191 -23.07 18.27 4.27
CA ALA A 191 -23.24 19.42 5.15
C ALA A 191 -22.40 20.63 4.68
N ALA A 192 -21.17 20.41 4.25
CA ALA A 192 -20.29 21.43 3.68
C ALA A 192 -20.87 22.07 2.39
N VAL A 193 -21.52 21.26 1.56
CA VAL A 193 -22.21 21.76 0.35
C VAL A 193 -23.51 22.50 0.69
N ALA A 194 -24.21 22.09 1.75
CA ALA A 194 -25.45 22.71 2.19
C ALA A 194 -25.22 24.07 2.91
N ASP A 195 -24.08 24.19 3.63
CA ASP A 195 -23.68 25.41 4.33
C ASP A 195 -22.24 25.81 3.92
N PRO A 196 -22.07 26.35 2.70
CA PRO A 196 -20.78 26.70 2.15
C PRO A 196 -20.18 27.92 2.84
N ALA A 197 -18.84 28.06 2.79
CA ALA A 197 -18.16 29.27 3.22
C ALA A 197 -18.70 30.51 2.48
N LYS A 198 -18.29 31.72 2.91
CA LYS A 198 -18.78 33.00 2.38
C LYS A 198 -18.70 33.14 0.85
N GLU A 199 -17.79 32.40 0.21
CA GLU A 199 -17.62 32.40 -1.25
C GLU A 199 -18.72 31.60 -1.98
N GLY A 200 -19.55 30.87 -1.27
CA GLY A 200 -20.67 30.08 -1.80
C GLY A 200 -20.21 28.81 -2.53
N LEU A 201 -21.17 28.16 -3.19
CA LEU A 201 -20.89 27.01 -4.03
C LEU A 201 -20.08 27.39 -5.26
N SER A 202 -18.92 26.78 -5.42
CA SER A 202 -17.99 27.04 -6.50
C SER A 202 -17.46 25.74 -7.09
N LEU A 203 -17.35 25.69 -8.42
CA LEU A 203 -16.64 24.63 -9.14
C LEU A 203 -15.18 25.01 -9.44
N HIS A 204 -14.64 26.03 -8.77
CA HIS A 204 -13.27 26.51 -8.98
C HIS A 204 -12.23 25.38 -8.86
N ALA A 205 -12.38 24.45 -7.90
CA ALA A 205 -11.50 23.31 -7.73
C ALA A 205 -11.46 22.35 -8.94
N PHE A 206 -12.42 22.44 -9.85
CA PHE A 206 -12.44 21.69 -11.12
C PHE A 206 -11.89 22.49 -12.30
N ASN A 207 -11.37 23.70 -12.08
CA ASN A 207 -10.71 24.46 -13.13
C ASN A 207 -9.26 23.94 -13.29
N PRO A 208 -8.79 23.59 -14.51
CA PRO A 208 -7.40 23.19 -14.76
C PRO A 208 -6.35 24.17 -14.25
N ASP A 209 -6.64 25.46 -14.17
CA ASP A 209 -5.71 26.47 -13.65
C ASP A 209 -5.35 26.25 -12.16
N THR A 210 -6.20 25.55 -11.42
CA THR A 210 -5.98 25.19 -10.01
C THR A 210 -4.99 24.04 -9.80
N LEU A 211 -4.52 23.43 -10.88
CA LEU A 211 -3.45 22.43 -10.87
C LEU A 211 -2.05 23.06 -10.84
N THR A 212 -1.95 24.37 -11.01
CA THR A 212 -0.67 25.07 -11.01
C THR A 212 -0.17 25.29 -9.59
N GLY A 213 0.96 24.68 -9.24
CA GLY A 213 1.62 24.81 -7.94
C GLY A 213 3.02 24.20 -7.96
N ALA A 214 3.89 24.67 -7.07
CA ALA A 214 5.28 24.21 -7.00
C ALA A 214 5.39 22.69 -6.70
N GLY A 215 4.41 22.15 -5.97
CA GLY A 215 4.39 20.75 -5.58
C GLY A 215 3.50 19.84 -6.46
N PHE A 216 3.27 20.16 -7.73
CA PHE A 216 2.37 19.39 -8.59
C PHE A 216 2.74 17.91 -8.72
N GLY A 217 4.04 17.62 -8.95
CA GLY A 217 4.52 16.24 -9.06
C GLY A 217 4.38 15.43 -7.76
N THR A 218 4.68 16.06 -6.64
CA THR A 218 4.51 15.43 -5.32
C THR A 218 3.04 15.30 -4.93
N ALA A 219 2.17 16.22 -5.35
CA ALA A 219 0.73 16.10 -5.19
C ALA A 219 0.16 14.90 -5.97
N LEU A 220 0.59 14.70 -7.23
CA LEU A 220 0.24 13.50 -8.00
C LEU A 220 0.68 12.21 -7.29
N CYS A 221 1.90 12.18 -6.77
CA CYS A 221 2.43 11.03 -6.02
C CYS A 221 1.60 10.76 -4.76
N PHE A 222 1.29 11.80 -4.00
CA PHE A 222 0.53 11.65 -2.75
C PHE A 222 -0.95 11.33 -3.01
N CYS A 223 -1.54 11.83 -4.10
CA CYS A 223 -2.84 11.35 -4.57
C CYS A 223 -2.80 9.87 -4.98
N ILE A 224 -1.72 9.38 -5.62
CA ILE A 224 -1.56 7.93 -5.89
C ILE A 224 -1.46 7.15 -4.59
N ALA A 225 -0.75 7.67 -3.56
CA ALA A 225 -0.70 7.03 -2.24
C ALA A 225 -2.10 6.79 -1.67
N ALA A 226 -3.05 7.69 -1.92
CA ALA A 226 -4.45 7.55 -1.52
C ALA A 226 -5.20 6.40 -2.22
N PHE A 227 -4.77 6.01 -3.42
CA PHE A 227 -5.30 4.84 -4.12
C PHE A 227 -4.65 3.53 -3.70
N VAL A 228 -3.47 3.57 -3.07
CA VAL A 228 -2.73 2.35 -2.69
C VAL A 228 -3.60 1.45 -1.84
N GLY A 229 -3.66 0.19 -2.26
CA GLY A 229 -4.58 -0.82 -1.74
C GLY A 229 -5.25 -1.58 -2.88
N PHE A 230 -5.71 -0.91 -3.95
CA PHE A 230 -6.39 -1.58 -5.07
C PHE A 230 -5.50 -2.62 -5.75
N GLU A 231 -4.23 -2.35 -5.87
CA GLU A 231 -3.20 -3.21 -6.47
C GLU A 231 -2.80 -4.37 -5.56
N GLN A 232 -3.21 -4.35 -4.28
CA GLN A 232 -2.97 -5.45 -3.34
C GLN A 232 -3.93 -6.62 -3.56
N ALA A 233 -5.02 -6.45 -4.32
CA ALA A 233 -5.99 -7.51 -4.56
C ALA A 233 -5.34 -8.82 -5.07
N PRO A 234 -4.35 -8.83 -6.00
CA PRO A 234 -3.63 -10.04 -6.39
C PRO A 234 -2.76 -10.67 -5.30
N VAL A 235 -2.31 -9.93 -4.27
CA VAL A 235 -1.55 -10.48 -3.12
C VAL A 235 -2.38 -11.52 -2.37
N TYR A 236 -3.71 -11.34 -2.38
CA TYR A 236 -4.68 -12.26 -1.77
C TYR A 236 -5.21 -13.31 -2.73
N ALA A 237 -4.65 -13.43 -3.94
CA ALA A 237 -5.14 -14.36 -4.96
C ALA A 237 -5.14 -15.82 -4.47
N GLU A 238 -4.11 -16.24 -3.70
CA GLU A 238 -4.01 -17.58 -3.13
C GLU A 238 -5.10 -17.87 -2.07
N GLU A 239 -5.64 -16.83 -1.43
CA GLU A 239 -6.67 -16.91 -0.37
C GLU A 239 -8.11 -16.73 -0.92
N THR A 240 -8.26 -16.38 -2.20
CA THR A 240 -9.53 -16.00 -2.84
C THR A 240 -10.20 -17.20 -3.50
N SER A 241 -11.53 -17.30 -3.38
CA SER A 241 -12.32 -18.44 -3.91
C SER A 241 -12.34 -18.52 -5.45
N SER A 242 -12.27 -17.39 -6.14
CA SER A 242 -12.27 -17.27 -7.61
C SER A 242 -11.40 -16.09 -8.05
N PRO A 243 -10.07 -16.21 -7.93
CA PRO A 243 -9.15 -15.06 -8.08
C PRO A 243 -9.30 -14.35 -9.42
N GLN A 244 -9.53 -15.08 -10.50
CA GLN A 244 -9.64 -14.56 -11.87
C GLN A 244 -10.78 -13.54 -12.05
N ILE A 245 -11.88 -13.69 -11.31
CA ILE A 245 -13.06 -12.82 -11.40
C ILE A 245 -13.04 -11.79 -10.28
N VAL A 246 -12.77 -12.26 -9.05
CA VAL A 246 -12.84 -11.44 -7.83
C VAL A 246 -11.78 -10.34 -7.84
N VAL A 247 -10.52 -10.68 -8.12
CA VAL A 247 -9.41 -9.71 -8.17
C VAL A 247 -9.72 -8.58 -9.16
N ARG A 248 -10.11 -8.92 -10.39
CA ARG A 248 -10.45 -7.93 -11.40
C ARG A 248 -11.59 -7.02 -10.96
N ARG A 249 -12.69 -7.59 -10.43
CA ARG A 249 -13.85 -6.80 -9.98
C ARG A 249 -13.47 -5.86 -8.85
N VAL A 250 -12.73 -6.34 -7.88
CA VAL A 250 -12.30 -5.56 -6.71
C VAL A 250 -11.42 -4.39 -7.13
N MET A 251 -10.46 -4.59 -8.04
CA MET A 251 -9.59 -3.52 -8.51
C MET A 251 -10.37 -2.37 -9.12
N PHE A 252 -11.27 -2.65 -10.07
CA PHE A 252 -12.06 -1.59 -10.72
C PHE A 252 -13.08 -0.94 -9.78
N LEU A 253 -13.70 -1.71 -8.89
CA LEU A 253 -14.61 -1.17 -7.89
C LEU A 253 -13.88 -0.26 -6.90
N ALA A 254 -12.69 -0.66 -6.45
CA ALA A 254 -11.88 0.14 -5.55
C ALA A 254 -11.44 1.46 -6.21
N ILE A 255 -10.92 1.41 -7.45
CA ILE A 255 -10.53 2.63 -8.18
C ILE A 255 -11.72 3.56 -8.37
N GLY A 256 -12.87 3.05 -8.80
CA GLY A 256 -14.06 3.87 -9.01
C GLY A 256 -14.58 4.50 -7.73
N PHE A 257 -14.64 3.72 -6.63
CA PHE A 257 -15.04 4.23 -5.33
C PHE A 257 -14.09 5.29 -4.80
N VAL A 258 -12.79 5.00 -4.78
CA VAL A 258 -11.74 5.91 -4.26
C VAL A 258 -11.73 7.22 -5.06
N ALA A 259 -11.81 7.13 -6.40
CA ALA A 259 -11.81 8.31 -7.26
C ALA A 259 -12.99 9.24 -6.98
N LEU A 260 -14.19 8.68 -6.96
CA LEU A 260 -15.41 9.46 -6.72
C LEU A 260 -15.43 10.03 -5.32
N PHE A 261 -15.14 9.21 -4.33
CA PHE A 261 -15.15 9.59 -2.92
C PHE A 261 -14.15 10.72 -2.66
N PHE A 262 -12.89 10.57 -3.08
CA PHE A 262 -11.88 11.60 -2.81
C PHE A 262 -12.03 12.86 -3.67
N ALA A 263 -12.53 12.75 -4.91
CA ALA A 263 -12.83 13.92 -5.72
C ALA A 263 -13.95 14.76 -5.07
N LEU A 264 -14.99 14.11 -4.56
CA LEU A 264 -16.10 14.81 -3.89
C LEU A 264 -15.66 15.38 -2.54
N SER A 265 -14.94 14.61 -1.71
CA SER A 265 -14.50 15.08 -0.40
C SER A 265 -13.46 16.20 -0.49
N SER A 266 -12.53 16.15 -1.45
CA SER A 266 -11.59 17.28 -1.67
C SER A 266 -12.31 18.54 -2.15
N TRP A 267 -13.36 18.40 -2.98
CA TRP A 267 -14.21 19.51 -3.36
C TRP A 267 -15.00 20.05 -2.17
N ALA A 268 -15.62 19.18 -1.36
CA ALA A 268 -16.36 19.58 -0.17
C ALA A 268 -15.50 20.34 0.84
N LEU A 269 -14.25 19.88 1.08
CA LEU A 269 -13.28 20.61 1.89
C LEU A 269 -13.01 22.03 1.34
N THR A 270 -12.87 22.15 0.01
CA THR A 270 -12.67 23.44 -0.64
C THR A 270 -13.90 24.36 -0.47
N ILE A 271 -15.11 23.81 -0.53
CA ILE A 271 -16.35 24.55 -0.30
C ILE A 271 -16.50 24.99 1.16
N ALA A 272 -16.19 24.10 2.10
CA ALA A 272 -16.28 24.39 3.53
C ALA A 272 -15.26 25.45 4.00
N ALA A 273 -14.05 25.44 3.44
CA ALA A 273 -13.02 26.40 3.80
C ALA A 273 -13.08 27.72 3.00
N GLY A 274 -13.65 27.67 1.80
CA GLY A 274 -13.57 28.69 0.76
C GLY A 274 -12.37 28.49 -0.16
N PRO A 275 -12.57 28.52 -1.51
CA PRO A 275 -11.52 28.27 -2.50
C PRO A 275 -10.26 29.13 -2.35
N SER A 276 -10.41 30.38 -1.92
CA SER A 276 -9.27 31.30 -1.71
C SER A 276 -8.52 31.05 -0.40
N ALA A 277 -9.17 30.44 0.61
CA ALA A 277 -8.64 30.29 1.95
C ALA A 277 -8.10 28.87 2.27
N ILE A 278 -8.48 27.86 1.48
CA ILE A 278 -8.21 26.46 1.78
C ILE A 278 -6.71 26.17 1.98
N ASN A 279 -5.84 26.67 1.12
CA ASN A 279 -4.39 26.43 1.22
C ASN A 279 -3.80 27.03 2.50
N ALA A 280 -4.19 28.25 2.85
CA ALA A 280 -3.71 28.91 4.07
C ALA A 280 -4.24 28.24 5.34
N GLN A 281 -5.51 27.81 5.34
CA GLN A 281 -6.10 27.08 6.47
C GLN A 281 -5.44 25.70 6.63
N ALA A 282 -5.27 24.97 5.53
CA ALA A 282 -4.61 23.67 5.53
C ALA A 282 -3.15 23.75 6.00
N GLY A 283 -2.41 24.80 5.59
CA GLY A 283 -1.05 25.04 6.06
C GLY A 283 -0.94 25.32 7.56
N LYS A 284 -1.99 25.89 8.16
CA LYS A 284 -2.03 26.18 9.61
C LYS A 284 -2.49 24.98 10.45
N LEU A 285 -3.51 24.28 9.96
CA LEU A 285 -4.22 23.26 10.75
C LEU A 285 -3.71 21.84 10.45
N GLY A 286 -3.05 21.63 9.30
CA GLY A 286 -2.63 20.30 8.88
C GLY A 286 -3.78 19.29 8.95
N PRO A 287 -3.60 18.13 9.62
CA PRO A 287 -4.67 17.14 9.79
C PRO A 287 -5.90 17.67 10.55
N GLY A 288 -5.75 18.73 11.34
CA GLY A 288 -6.84 19.39 12.06
C GLY A 288 -7.83 20.12 11.15
N LEU A 289 -7.55 20.30 9.86
CA LEU A 289 -8.42 21.04 8.94
C LEU A 289 -9.82 20.42 8.86
N LEU A 290 -9.92 19.10 8.59
CA LEU A 290 -11.22 18.42 8.50
C LEU A 290 -12.01 18.58 9.80
N PHE A 291 -11.36 18.39 10.92
CA PHE A 291 -12.02 18.45 12.24
C PHE A 291 -12.50 19.85 12.57
N GLY A 292 -11.69 20.88 12.32
CA GLY A 292 -12.10 22.27 12.53
C GLY A 292 -13.30 22.68 11.64
N LEU A 293 -13.28 22.30 10.37
CA LEU A 293 -14.41 22.54 9.46
C LEU A 293 -15.65 21.75 9.87
N SER A 294 -15.48 20.49 10.28
CA SER A 294 -16.56 19.63 10.75
C SER A 294 -17.21 20.16 12.03
N GLU A 295 -16.43 20.66 12.98
CA GLU A 295 -16.96 21.26 14.21
C GLU A 295 -17.78 22.51 13.93
N GLY A 296 -17.35 23.32 12.95
CA GLY A 296 -18.07 24.52 12.52
C GLY A 296 -19.44 24.23 11.91
N VAL A 297 -19.58 23.15 11.12
CA VAL A 297 -20.81 22.83 10.38
C VAL A 297 -21.71 21.84 11.12
N LEU A 298 -21.14 20.80 11.75
CA LEU A 298 -21.87 19.68 12.37
C LEU A 298 -21.77 19.63 13.89
N GLY A 299 -20.92 20.47 14.47
CA GLY A 299 -20.72 20.59 15.91
C GLY A 299 -19.77 19.54 16.50
N LYS A 300 -19.44 19.79 17.79
CA LYS A 300 -18.40 19.06 18.51
C LYS A 300 -18.66 17.55 18.61
N SER A 301 -19.89 17.12 18.93
CA SER A 301 -20.17 15.69 19.13
C SER A 301 -19.93 14.84 17.88
N PHE A 302 -20.24 15.38 16.70
CA PHE A 302 -19.94 14.73 15.43
C PHE A 302 -18.43 14.63 15.20
N THR A 303 -17.72 15.71 15.46
CA THR A 303 -16.27 15.79 15.31
C THR A 303 -15.54 14.85 16.28
N ASP A 304 -16.02 14.69 17.52
CA ASP A 304 -15.47 13.75 18.48
C ASP A 304 -15.55 12.29 17.97
N VAL A 305 -16.69 11.91 17.36
CA VAL A 305 -16.83 10.59 16.74
C VAL A 305 -15.90 10.43 15.54
N LEU A 306 -15.73 11.49 14.74
CA LEU A 306 -14.84 11.48 13.58
C LEU A 306 -13.37 11.24 14.00
N HIS A 307 -12.91 11.86 15.10
CA HIS A 307 -11.58 11.62 15.68
C HIS A 307 -11.37 10.16 16.08
N VAL A 308 -12.34 9.55 16.76
CA VAL A 308 -12.26 8.14 17.16
C VAL A 308 -12.14 7.23 15.94
N LEU A 309 -12.95 7.47 14.90
CA LEU A 309 -12.91 6.69 13.68
C LEU A 309 -11.62 6.92 12.88
N PHE A 310 -11.08 8.12 12.93
CA PHE A 310 -9.78 8.42 12.31
C PHE A 310 -8.66 7.55 12.92
N VAL A 311 -8.61 7.42 14.23
CA VAL A 311 -7.65 6.55 14.94
C VAL A 311 -7.85 5.08 14.56
N THR A 312 -9.11 4.60 14.54
CA THR A 312 -9.42 3.20 14.21
C THR A 312 -9.15 2.88 12.74
N GLY A 313 -9.40 3.81 11.82
CA GLY A 313 -9.10 3.66 10.39
C GLY A 313 -7.61 3.60 10.12
N MET A 314 -6.81 4.47 10.73
CA MET A 314 -5.35 4.40 10.66
C MET A 314 -4.82 3.07 11.20
N PHE A 315 -5.39 2.57 12.30
CA PHE A 315 -5.02 1.28 12.87
C PHE A 315 -5.31 0.13 11.89
N ALA A 316 -6.48 0.14 11.24
CA ALA A 316 -6.85 -0.83 10.23
C ALA A 316 -5.90 -0.81 9.03
N ALA A 317 -5.51 0.39 8.57
CA ALA A 317 -4.53 0.56 7.49
C ALA A 317 -3.15 0.02 7.87
N MET A 318 -2.65 0.35 9.06
CA MET A 318 -1.37 -0.18 9.55
C MET A 318 -1.36 -1.71 9.56
N LEU A 319 -2.44 -2.33 10.00
CA LEU A 319 -2.57 -3.80 10.02
C LEU A 319 -2.65 -4.37 8.60
N SER A 320 -3.35 -3.71 7.67
CA SER A 320 -3.45 -4.12 6.27
C SER A 320 -2.08 -4.11 5.59
N PHE A 321 -1.35 -3.00 5.66
CA PHE A 321 0.01 -2.89 5.10
C PHE A 321 0.98 -3.88 5.74
N HIS A 322 0.91 -4.07 7.06
CA HIS A 322 1.72 -5.04 7.77
C HIS A 322 1.54 -6.46 7.21
N ASN A 323 0.28 -6.85 6.99
CA ASN A 323 -0.05 -8.15 6.42
C ASN A 323 0.45 -8.30 4.97
N VAL A 324 0.43 -7.23 4.17
CA VAL A 324 0.96 -7.22 2.80
C VAL A 324 2.47 -7.44 2.82
N VAL A 325 3.22 -6.68 3.64
CA VAL A 325 4.69 -6.84 3.77
C VAL A 325 5.05 -8.25 4.24
N ALA A 326 4.32 -8.79 5.22
CA ALA A 326 4.53 -10.16 5.70
C ALA A 326 4.33 -11.21 4.59
N ARG A 327 3.33 -11.03 3.70
CA ARG A 327 3.10 -11.90 2.54
C ARG A 327 4.18 -11.76 1.48
N TYR A 328 4.66 -10.54 1.21
CA TYR A 328 5.81 -10.35 0.31
C TYR A 328 7.05 -11.05 0.84
N ALA A 329 7.39 -10.86 2.12
CA ALA A 329 8.51 -11.54 2.76
C ALA A 329 8.37 -13.07 2.72
N PHE A 330 7.14 -13.58 2.92
CA PHE A 330 6.82 -15.01 2.80
C PHE A 330 7.05 -15.53 1.38
N ALA A 331 6.54 -14.85 0.36
CA ALA A 331 6.74 -15.25 -1.03
C ALA A 331 8.22 -15.24 -1.42
N MET A 332 8.95 -14.18 -1.03
CA MET A 332 10.41 -14.08 -1.23
C MET A 332 11.18 -15.18 -0.52
N GLY A 333 10.79 -15.56 0.70
CA GLY A 333 11.40 -16.65 1.45
C GLY A 333 11.15 -18.02 0.82
N ARG A 334 9.94 -18.24 0.30
CA ARG A 334 9.55 -19.48 -0.39
C ARG A 334 10.34 -19.69 -1.69
N GLU A 335 10.64 -18.61 -2.39
CA GLU A 335 11.41 -18.63 -3.64
C GLU A 335 12.94 -18.57 -3.42
N GLY A 336 13.40 -18.37 -2.18
CA GLY A 336 14.81 -18.34 -1.82
C GLY A 336 15.50 -16.98 -1.98
N LEU A 337 14.75 -15.89 -2.24
CA LEU A 337 15.24 -14.51 -2.21
C LEU A 337 15.58 -14.04 -0.79
N LEU A 338 14.85 -14.54 0.21
CA LEU A 338 15.12 -14.40 1.62
C LEU A 338 15.43 -15.77 2.24
N PRO A 339 16.03 -15.81 3.45
CA PRO A 339 16.26 -17.06 4.17
C PRO A 339 14.99 -17.92 4.27
N ALA A 340 15.13 -19.25 4.21
CA ALA A 340 14.03 -20.21 4.17
C ALA A 340 13.06 -20.09 5.37
N ALA A 341 13.49 -19.51 6.50
CA ALA A 341 12.62 -19.22 7.64
C ALA A 341 11.44 -18.31 7.29
N PHE A 342 11.61 -17.39 6.33
CA PHE A 342 10.53 -16.50 5.87
C PHE A 342 9.48 -17.25 5.05
N GLY A 343 9.85 -18.31 4.34
CA GLY A 343 8.94 -19.13 3.53
C GLY A 343 8.06 -20.09 4.33
N ARG A 344 8.01 -19.96 5.67
CA ARG A 344 7.21 -20.82 6.55
C ARG A 344 6.04 -20.08 7.14
N THR A 345 4.92 -20.77 7.31
CA THR A 345 3.76 -20.28 8.04
C THR A 345 3.74 -20.85 9.46
N ASN A 346 3.13 -20.14 10.39
CA ASN A 346 2.90 -20.64 11.74
C ASN A 346 1.91 -21.82 11.69
N LYS A 347 2.24 -22.95 12.34
CA LYS A 347 1.45 -24.19 12.34
C LYS A 347 0.02 -23.99 12.83
N SER A 348 -0.18 -23.18 13.86
CA SER A 348 -1.48 -22.96 14.48
C SER A 348 -2.36 -21.97 13.70
N SER A 349 -1.77 -20.87 13.21
CA SER A 349 -2.52 -19.78 12.59
C SER A 349 -2.47 -19.81 11.05
N GLY A 350 -1.44 -20.40 10.43
CA GLY A 350 -1.16 -20.31 8.99
C GLY A 350 -0.75 -18.90 8.55
N ALA A 351 -0.29 -18.05 9.50
CA ALA A 351 0.21 -16.71 9.20
C ALA A 351 1.71 -16.73 8.90
N PRO A 352 2.23 -15.81 8.07
CA PRO A 352 3.66 -15.64 7.80
C PRO A 352 4.36 -14.90 8.96
N GLY A 353 4.53 -15.57 10.11
CA GLY A 353 4.99 -14.94 11.35
C GLY A 353 6.37 -14.29 11.24
N THR A 354 7.34 -14.91 10.55
CA THR A 354 8.69 -14.35 10.37
C THR A 354 8.65 -13.06 9.54
N GLY A 355 7.78 -12.99 8.53
CA GLY A 355 7.56 -11.76 7.75
C GLY A 355 6.92 -10.65 8.60
N SER A 356 5.97 -11.01 9.47
CA SER A 356 5.38 -10.08 10.43
C SER A 356 6.43 -9.53 11.41
N LEU A 357 7.31 -10.39 11.95
CA LEU A 357 8.40 -9.96 12.83
C LEU A 357 9.36 -8.98 12.11
N LEU A 358 9.73 -9.28 10.87
CA LEU A 358 10.58 -8.39 10.06
C LEU A 358 9.96 -6.99 9.99
N GLN A 359 8.69 -6.89 9.62
CA GLN A 359 8.01 -5.60 9.49
C GLN A 359 7.88 -4.89 10.84
N THR A 360 7.62 -5.61 11.92
CA THR A 360 7.60 -5.04 13.27
C THR A 360 8.94 -4.41 13.63
N VAL A 361 10.05 -5.11 13.35
CA VAL A 361 11.41 -4.61 13.63
C VAL A 361 11.72 -3.39 12.75
N ILE A 362 11.38 -3.41 11.46
CA ILE A 362 11.57 -2.25 10.56
C ILE A 362 10.80 -1.05 11.11
N ALA A 363 9.52 -1.22 11.45
CA ALA A 363 8.69 -0.15 11.98
C ALA A 363 9.25 0.41 13.30
N LEU A 364 9.65 -0.47 14.22
CA LEU A 364 10.26 -0.10 15.50
C LEU A 364 11.52 0.75 15.29
N VAL A 365 12.45 0.29 14.44
CA VAL A 365 13.71 0.98 14.18
C VAL A 365 13.47 2.37 13.57
N VAL A 366 12.59 2.45 12.57
CA VAL A 366 12.34 3.73 11.88
C VAL A 366 11.58 4.71 12.79
N VAL A 367 10.55 4.26 13.52
CA VAL A 367 9.82 5.14 14.46
C VAL A 367 10.76 5.65 15.56
N ILE A 368 11.63 4.81 16.11
CA ILE A 368 12.64 5.23 17.10
C ILE A 368 13.63 6.24 16.47
N ALA A 369 14.09 6.00 15.25
CA ALA A 369 15.00 6.92 14.57
C ALA A 369 14.40 8.32 14.43
N PHE A 370 13.13 8.40 13.98
CA PHE A 370 12.41 9.69 13.91
C PHE A 370 12.13 10.27 15.30
N ALA A 371 11.76 9.47 16.29
CA ALA A 371 11.57 9.94 17.65
C ALA A 371 12.84 10.61 18.23
N VAL A 372 14.02 10.04 17.94
CA VAL A 372 15.31 10.59 18.41
C VAL A 372 15.70 11.85 17.63
N THR A 373 15.43 11.92 16.32
CA THR A 373 15.79 13.06 15.47
C THR A 373 14.85 14.25 15.66
N ASP A 374 13.55 14.00 15.84
CA ASP A 374 12.53 15.04 16.03
C ASP A 374 12.43 15.52 17.49
N HIS A 375 13.20 14.92 18.40
CA HIS A 375 13.24 15.28 19.82
C HIS A 375 14.00 16.59 20.10
N LYS A 376 14.49 17.27 19.07
CA LYS A 376 15.06 18.60 19.23
C LYS A 376 13.95 19.60 19.61
N PRO A 377 14.24 20.58 20.47
CA PRO A 377 13.22 21.47 21.07
C PRO A 377 12.69 22.53 20.08
N THR A 378 12.41 22.17 18.85
CA THR A 378 11.75 23.05 17.87
C THR A 378 10.27 23.21 18.14
N GLY A 379 9.69 22.37 19.01
CA GLY A 379 8.33 22.56 19.52
C GLY A 379 7.20 22.41 18.51
N ASP A 380 7.50 21.94 17.27
CA ASP A 380 6.46 21.74 16.28
C ASP A 380 5.73 20.39 16.49
N PRO A 381 4.49 20.41 17.00
CA PRO A 381 3.74 19.18 17.21
C PRO A 381 3.40 18.46 15.92
N THR A 382 3.47 19.12 14.75
CA THR A 382 3.16 18.54 13.43
C THR A 382 4.35 17.80 12.80
N ALA A 383 5.54 17.86 13.40
CA ALA A 383 6.76 17.22 12.87
C ALA A 383 6.57 15.75 12.46
N PRO A 384 5.91 14.86 13.24
CA PRO A 384 5.69 13.46 12.82
C PRO A 384 4.80 13.34 11.58
N VAL A 385 3.93 14.31 11.31
CA VAL A 385 3.11 14.35 10.10
C VAL A 385 3.93 14.85 8.92
N LEU A 386 4.66 15.96 9.10
CA LEU A 386 5.45 16.57 8.04
C LEU A 386 6.64 15.69 7.62
N HIS A 387 7.27 15.03 8.58
CA HIS A 387 8.45 14.21 8.30
C HIS A 387 8.06 12.73 8.12
N LEU A 388 7.69 12.03 9.19
CA LEU A 388 7.50 10.58 9.12
C LEU A 388 6.37 10.19 8.16
N PHE A 389 5.17 10.77 8.31
CA PHE A 389 4.04 10.42 7.45
C PHE A 389 4.26 10.87 6.01
N THR A 390 4.62 12.13 5.79
CA THR A 390 4.70 12.69 4.45
C THR A 390 5.89 12.13 3.66
N TRP A 391 7.07 12.03 4.27
CA TRP A 391 8.25 11.50 3.59
C TRP A 391 8.12 10.02 3.28
N MET A 392 7.75 9.21 4.28
CA MET A 392 7.62 7.76 4.09
C MET A 392 6.45 7.41 3.16
N GLY A 393 5.34 8.14 3.25
CA GLY A 393 4.20 7.99 2.33
C GLY A 393 4.60 8.24 0.88
N ASN A 394 5.34 9.32 0.59
CA ASN A 394 5.80 9.64 -0.77
C ASN A 394 6.90 8.70 -1.28
N ILE A 395 7.85 8.28 -0.42
CA ILE A 395 8.83 7.25 -0.79
C ILE A 395 8.11 5.95 -1.17
N GLY A 396 7.16 5.52 -0.34
CA GLY A 396 6.36 4.33 -0.60
C GLY A 396 5.57 4.44 -1.90
N ALA A 397 4.87 5.56 -2.10
CA ALA A 397 4.10 5.82 -3.32
C ALA A 397 4.97 5.84 -4.58
N LEU A 398 6.15 6.49 -4.53
CA LEU A 398 7.10 6.49 -5.64
C LEU A 398 7.56 5.07 -5.98
N GLY A 399 7.86 4.25 -4.97
CA GLY A 399 8.20 2.84 -5.18
C GLY A 399 7.06 2.06 -5.85
N ILE A 400 5.82 2.25 -5.43
CA ILE A 400 4.64 1.61 -6.02
C ILE A 400 4.38 2.12 -7.45
N ILE A 401 4.56 3.41 -7.73
CA ILE A 401 4.47 3.98 -9.09
C ILE A 401 5.46 3.29 -10.03
N LEU A 402 6.71 3.14 -9.60
CA LEU A 402 7.74 2.47 -10.40
C LEU A 402 7.44 0.97 -10.59
N LEU A 403 6.90 0.30 -9.57
CA LEU A 403 6.45 -1.09 -9.69
C LEU A 403 5.27 -1.23 -10.66
N MET A 404 4.30 -0.32 -10.63
CA MET A 404 3.18 -0.31 -11.58
C MET A 404 3.68 -0.06 -13.00
N ALA A 405 4.62 0.87 -13.20
CA ALA A 405 5.23 1.12 -14.50
C ALA A 405 5.98 -0.13 -15.02
N ALA A 406 6.82 -0.75 -14.18
CA ALA A 406 7.54 -1.97 -14.52
C ALA A 406 6.58 -3.15 -14.80
N ALA A 407 5.52 -3.30 -14.02
CA ALA A 407 4.48 -4.30 -14.24
C ALA A 407 3.73 -4.08 -15.56
N SER A 408 3.49 -2.82 -15.94
CA SER A 408 2.89 -2.49 -17.24
C SER A 408 3.78 -2.95 -18.42
N VAL A 409 5.10 -2.73 -18.32
CA VAL A 409 6.07 -3.26 -19.31
C VAL A 409 6.09 -4.78 -19.29
N ALA A 410 6.06 -5.39 -18.10
CA ALA A 410 6.03 -6.85 -17.95
C ALA A 410 4.79 -7.48 -18.60
N VAL A 411 3.61 -6.85 -18.42
CA VAL A 411 2.36 -7.27 -19.05
C VAL A 411 2.51 -7.25 -20.59
N ILE A 412 3.04 -6.15 -21.13
CA ILE A 412 3.26 -6.04 -22.59
C ILE A 412 4.19 -7.16 -23.08
N ALA A 413 5.35 -7.33 -22.42
CA ALA A 413 6.33 -8.35 -22.80
C ALA A 413 5.74 -9.76 -22.73
N PHE A 414 5.01 -10.07 -21.66
CA PHE A 414 4.38 -11.38 -21.43
C PHE A 414 3.37 -11.76 -22.53
N PHE A 415 2.49 -10.83 -22.92
CA PHE A 415 1.49 -11.11 -23.94
C PHE A 415 2.07 -11.10 -25.37
N VAL A 416 3.06 -10.24 -25.65
CA VAL A 416 3.75 -10.25 -26.95
C VAL A 416 4.49 -11.57 -27.17
N GLN A 417 5.21 -12.09 -26.16
CA GLN A 417 5.92 -13.37 -26.23
C GLN A 417 4.98 -14.56 -26.47
N ARG A 418 3.72 -14.47 -26.04
CA ARG A 418 2.70 -15.52 -26.21
C ARG A 418 1.86 -15.37 -27.48
N GLY A 419 2.20 -14.47 -28.36
CA GLY A 419 1.50 -14.27 -29.62
C GLY A 419 0.13 -13.61 -29.44
N ALA A 420 0.09 -12.42 -28.84
CA ALA A 420 -1.14 -11.67 -28.61
C ALA A 420 -1.97 -11.50 -29.89
N GLY A 421 -3.16 -12.08 -29.90
CA GLY A 421 -4.13 -11.91 -30.98
C GLY A 421 -4.74 -10.50 -31.00
N ARG A 422 -5.42 -10.13 -32.12
CA ARG A 422 -6.06 -8.81 -32.29
C ARG A 422 -6.96 -8.39 -31.12
N ALA A 423 -7.64 -9.34 -30.47
CA ALA A 423 -8.50 -9.09 -29.30
C ALA A 423 -7.72 -8.61 -28.05
N GLN A 424 -6.40 -8.74 -28.03
CA GLN A 424 -5.57 -8.34 -26.88
C GLN A 424 -4.83 -7.01 -27.10
N VAL A 425 -4.83 -6.47 -28.32
CA VAL A 425 -4.09 -5.24 -28.68
C VAL A 425 -4.48 -4.07 -27.77
N TRP A 426 -5.76 -3.89 -27.48
CA TRP A 426 -6.23 -2.80 -26.63
C TRP A 426 -5.64 -2.88 -25.18
N ARG A 427 -5.37 -4.11 -24.67
CA ARG A 427 -4.73 -4.31 -23.36
C ARG A 427 -3.28 -3.85 -23.38
N LEU A 428 -2.57 -4.13 -24.49
CA LEU A 428 -1.20 -3.67 -24.69
C LEU A 428 -1.13 -2.15 -24.77
N VAL A 429 -2.06 -1.53 -25.51
CA VAL A 429 -2.18 -0.07 -25.60
C VAL A 429 -2.48 0.54 -24.24
N ALA A 430 -3.46 0.00 -23.51
CA ALA A 430 -3.81 0.49 -22.17
C ALA A 430 -2.60 0.41 -21.22
N SER A 431 -1.89 -0.73 -21.18
CA SER A 431 -0.69 -0.88 -20.36
C SER A 431 0.44 0.08 -20.80
N GLY A 432 0.60 0.33 -22.09
CA GLY A 432 1.58 1.28 -22.63
C GLY A 432 1.28 2.72 -22.19
N LEU A 433 0.03 3.16 -22.32
CA LEU A 433 -0.41 4.49 -21.88
C LEU A 433 -0.27 4.65 -20.36
N ALA A 434 -0.65 3.62 -19.59
CA ALA A 434 -0.46 3.62 -18.15
C ALA A 434 1.03 3.73 -17.76
N CYS A 435 1.90 2.97 -18.43
CA CYS A 435 3.35 3.03 -18.19
C CYS A 435 3.89 4.44 -18.43
N LEU A 436 3.56 5.06 -19.56
CA LEU A 436 4.00 6.42 -19.88
C LEU A 436 3.51 7.43 -18.85
N ALA A 437 2.23 7.37 -18.48
CA ALA A 437 1.67 8.26 -17.47
C ALA A 437 2.35 8.07 -16.10
N LEU A 438 2.54 6.82 -15.64
CA LEU A 438 3.19 6.51 -14.36
C LEU A 438 4.66 6.95 -14.34
N LEU A 439 5.41 6.75 -15.42
CA LEU A 439 6.79 7.25 -15.53
C LEU A 439 6.84 8.78 -15.53
N THR A 440 5.91 9.44 -16.20
CA THR A 440 5.79 10.91 -16.16
C THR A 440 5.54 11.39 -14.73
N ILE A 441 4.62 10.76 -14.01
CA ILE A 441 4.34 11.07 -12.60
C ILE A 441 5.60 10.84 -11.74
N ALA A 442 6.32 9.73 -11.92
CA ALA A 442 7.55 9.45 -11.18
C ALA A 442 8.62 10.54 -11.40
N VAL A 443 8.81 10.98 -12.65
CA VAL A 443 9.77 12.05 -12.98
C VAL A 443 9.36 13.38 -12.35
N LEU A 444 8.08 13.75 -12.44
CA LEU A 444 7.56 14.97 -11.82
C LEU A 444 7.68 14.92 -10.30
N THR A 445 7.40 13.76 -9.69
CA THR A 445 7.57 13.55 -8.24
C THR A 445 9.01 13.79 -7.79
N VAL A 446 9.99 13.20 -8.49
CA VAL A 446 11.41 13.37 -8.14
C VAL A 446 11.86 14.83 -8.35
N LYS A 447 11.35 15.48 -9.41
CA LYS A 447 11.66 16.88 -9.72
C LYS A 447 11.17 17.83 -8.60
N ASP A 448 9.96 17.61 -8.10
CA ASP A 448 9.32 18.51 -7.13
C ASP A 448 9.50 18.01 -5.67
N PHE A 449 10.43 17.08 -5.43
CA PHE A 449 10.59 16.45 -4.11
C PHE A 449 11.13 17.42 -3.05
N ASP A 450 11.78 18.48 -3.44
CA ASP A 450 12.25 19.57 -2.57
C ASP A 450 11.09 20.28 -1.85
N VAL A 451 9.93 20.41 -2.50
CA VAL A 451 8.72 20.97 -1.89
C VAL A 451 8.27 20.13 -0.68
N LEU A 452 8.34 18.80 -0.79
CA LEU A 452 8.01 17.88 0.31
C LEU A 452 8.93 17.99 1.52
N VAL A 453 10.20 18.20 1.24
CA VAL A 453 11.22 18.29 2.31
C VAL A 453 11.18 19.64 3.02
N GLY A 454 10.65 20.68 2.37
CA GLY A 454 10.60 22.05 2.91
C GLY A 454 11.99 22.68 3.11
N ALA A 455 13.04 22.09 2.54
CA ALA A 455 14.44 22.49 2.80
C ALA A 455 15.08 23.32 1.67
N GLY A 456 14.28 23.78 0.73
CA GLY A 456 14.74 24.58 -0.41
C GLY A 456 15.46 23.79 -1.51
N PRO A 457 15.66 24.42 -2.69
CA PRO A 457 16.31 23.76 -3.82
C PRO A 457 17.75 23.34 -3.50
N GLY A 458 18.09 22.07 -3.79
CA GLY A 458 19.45 21.55 -3.58
C GLY A 458 19.69 20.86 -2.23
N SER A 459 18.68 20.71 -1.39
CA SER A 459 18.79 19.92 -0.16
C SER A 459 19.20 18.47 -0.46
N VAL A 460 20.13 17.93 0.33
CA VAL A 460 20.55 16.52 0.22
C VAL A 460 19.36 15.56 0.42
N LEU A 461 18.42 15.91 1.29
CA LEU A 461 17.24 15.11 1.57
C LEU A 461 16.33 14.97 0.34
N SER A 462 16.24 15.98 -0.52
CA SER A 462 15.42 15.95 -1.74
C SER A 462 15.88 14.89 -2.73
N TRP A 463 17.15 14.48 -2.66
CA TRP A 463 17.72 13.41 -3.48
C TRP A 463 17.88 12.10 -2.72
N LEU A 464 18.19 12.19 -1.42
CA LEU A 464 18.39 11.01 -0.58
C LEU A 464 17.12 10.18 -0.45
N LEU A 465 15.97 10.83 -0.21
CA LEU A 465 14.71 10.14 0.03
C LEU A 465 14.22 9.36 -1.20
N PRO A 466 14.06 9.95 -2.41
CA PRO A 466 13.75 9.17 -3.61
C PRO A 466 14.89 8.23 -4.01
N GLY A 467 16.14 8.58 -3.67
CA GLY A 467 17.34 7.75 -3.85
C GLY A 467 17.27 6.41 -3.14
N ILE A 468 16.53 6.29 -2.02
CA ILE A 468 16.31 5.01 -1.32
C ILE A 468 15.67 3.99 -2.28
N ILE A 469 14.66 4.40 -3.04
CA ILE A 469 14.00 3.52 -4.02
C ILE A 469 14.95 3.20 -5.17
N GLY A 470 15.70 4.20 -5.66
CA GLY A 470 16.72 3.99 -6.71
C GLY A 470 17.81 3.01 -6.29
N LEU A 471 18.35 3.16 -5.07
CA LEU A 471 19.34 2.25 -4.51
C LEU A 471 18.78 0.84 -4.30
N THR A 472 17.54 0.72 -3.85
CA THR A 472 16.86 -0.57 -3.69
C THR A 472 16.67 -1.26 -5.03
N LEU A 473 16.28 -0.52 -6.06
CA LEU A 473 16.11 -1.04 -7.42
C LEU A 473 17.45 -1.56 -7.98
N VAL A 474 18.51 -0.74 -7.91
CA VAL A 474 19.85 -1.12 -8.40
C VAL A 474 20.40 -2.29 -7.57
N GLY A 475 20.31 -2.23 -6.24
CA GLY A 475 20.75 -3.31 -5.35
C GLY A 475 20.05 -4.63 -5.63
N GLY A 476 18.73 -4.57 -5.86
CA GLY A 476 17.95 -5.75 -6.23
C GLY A 476 18.31 -6.32 -7.61
N LEU A 477 18.62 -5.46 -8.61
CA LEU A 477 19.14 -5.91 -9.91
C LEU A 477 20.49 -6.60 -9.75
N VAL A 478 21.43 -6.00 -9.01
CA VAL A 478 22.74 -6.58 -8.73
C VAL A 478 22.59 -7.93 -8.01
N TYR A 479 21.73 -8.00 -7.00
CA TYR A 479 21.45 -9.23 -6.29
C TYR A 479 20.89 -10.32 -7.21
N GLY A 480 19.94 -9.97 -8.09
CA GLY A 480 19.39 -10.88 -9.09
C GLY A 480 20.43 -11.39 -10.08
N LEU A 481 21.39 -10.54 -10.51
CA LEU A 481 22.52 -10.95 -11.36
C LEU A 481 23.49 -11.89 -10.61
N VAL A 482 23.77 -11.60 -9.34
CA VAL A 482 24.59 -12.49 -8.49
C VAL A 482 23.90 -13.85 -8.32
N LEU A 483 22.60 -13.89 -8.07
CA LEU A 483 21.84 -15.15 -7.99
C LEU A 483 21.90 -15.93 -9.30
N ARG A 484 21.82 -15.25 -10.45
CA ARG A 484 21.90 -15.90 -11.76
C ARG A 484 23.22 -16.69 -11.94
N SER A 485 24.32 -16.19 -11.40
CA SER A 485 25.63 -16.82 -11.51
C SER A 485 25.94 -17.77 -10.35
N ALA A 486 25.63 -17.38 -9.11
CA ALA A 486 26.01 -18.12 -7.91
C ALA A 486 24.98 -19.19 -7.49
N ARG A 487 23.68 -18.96 -7.75
CA ARG A 487 22.57 -19.84 -7.38
C ARG A 487 21.50 -19.88 -8.47
N PRO A 488 21.80 -20.48 -9.65
CA PRO A 488 20.89 -20.50 -10.79
C PRO A 488 19.57 -21.23 -10.50
N ASP A 489 19.56 -22.19 -9.59
CA ASP A 489 18.38 -22.88 -9.06
C ASP A 489 17.41 -21.92 -8.38
N VAL A 490 17.90 -21.05 -7.51
CA VAL A 490 17.09 -20.00 -6.85
C VAL A 490 16.61 -18.97 -7.87
N HIS A 491 17.52 -18.52 -8.75
CA HIS A 491 17.16 -17.55 -9.78
C HIS A 491 16.02 -18.05 -10.67
N ALA A 492 16.02 -19.33 -11.05
CA ALA A 492 14.95 -19.92 -11.88
C ALA A 492 13.58 -20.00 -11.18
N ARG A 493 13.55 -19.97 -9.84
CA ARG A 493 12.30 -20.05 -9.06
C ARG A 493 11.62 -18.70 -8.84
N ILE A 494 12.30 -17.59 -9.09
CA ILE A 494 11.78 -16.25 -8.84
C ILE A 494 10.52 -16.00 -9.68
N GLY A 495 9.41 -15.66 -9.02
CA GLY A 495 8.11 -15.42 -9.63
C GLY A 495 7.26 -16.68 -9.88
N LEU A 496 7.73 -17.89 -9.53
CA LEU A 496 6.97 -19.12 -9.71
C LEU A 496 5.95 -19.38 -8.58
N GLY A 497 6.23 -18.91 -7.34
CA GLY A 497 5.33 -19.11 -6.21
C GLY A 497 5.01 -20.59 -5.95
N ASN A 498 3.72 -20.93 -5.89
CA ASN A 498 3.28 -22.31 -5.67
C ASN A 498 3.69 -23.29 -6.78
N GLU A 499 3.91 -22.82 -8.01
CA GLU A 499 4.37 -23.68 -9.11
C GLU A 499 5.78 -24.23 -8.83
N ALA A 500 6.67 -23.44 -8.20
CA ALA A 500 8.00 -23.91 -7.80
C ALA A 500 7.90 -25.09 -6.83
N PHE A 501 6.99 -25.03 -5.87
CA PHE A 501 6.77 -26.10 -4.91
C PHE A 501 6.21 -27.37 -5.56
N GLN A 502 5.30 -27.22 -6.55
CA GLN A 502 4.79 -28.37 -7.29
C GLN A 502 5.84 -29.02 -8.17
N LEU A 503 6.76 -28.23 -8.77
CA LEU A 503 7.88 -28.74 -9.55
C LEU A 503 8.86 -29.51 -8.67
N ASP A 504 9.20 -29.02 -7.48
CA ASP A 504 10.06 -29.72 -6.52
C ASP A 504 9.45 -31.05 -6.10
N LYS A 505 8.14 -31.07 -5.81
CA LYS A 505 7.42 -32.28 -5.43
C LYS A 505 7.37 -33.32 -6.57
N ALA A 506 7.21 -32.85 -7.81
CA ALA A 506 7.26 -33.71 -8.99
C ALA A 506 8.66 -34.27 -9.23
N ALA A 507 9.70 -33.47 -9.03
CA ALA A 507 11.10 -33.90 -9.13
C ALA A 507 11.48 -34.91 -8.02
N GLU A 508 11.04 -34.69 -6.78
CA GLU A 508 11.21 -35.65 -5.67
C GLU A 508 10.50 -36.96 -5.94
N ALA A 509 9.28 -36.93 -6.46
CA ALA A 509 8.52 -38.13 -6.82
C ALA A 509 9.18 -38.91 -7.98
N ALA A 510 9.71 -38.21 -8.98
CA ALA A 510 10.46 -38.82 -10.08
C ALA A 510 11.75 -39.47 -9.59
N ALA A 511 12.51 -38.80 -8.72
CA ALA A 511 13.74 -39.35 -8.12
C ALA A 511 13.46 -40.57 -7.23
N ALA A 512 12.36 -40.56 -6.47
CA ALA A 512 11.94 -41.72 -5.67
C ALA A 512 11.46 -42.88 -6.54
N GLY A 513 10.82 -42.61 -7.68
CA GLY A 513 10.41 -43.62 -8.67
C GLY A 513 11.58 -44.30 -9.36
N THR A 514 12.65 -43.55 -9.63
CA THR A 514 13.91 -44.11 -10.23
C THR A 514 14.79 -44.87 -9.24
N ALA A 515 14.66 -44.60 -7.92
CA ALA A 515 15.38 -45.32 -6.88
C ALA A 515 14.76 -46.69 -6.55
N ASN A 516 13.53 -46.96 -7.02
CA ASN A 516 12.80 -48.21 -6.83
C ASN A 516 12.78 -49.12 -8.09
N MET A 517 13.49 -48.71 -9.15
CA MET A 517 13.77 -49.56 -10.34
C MET A 517 15.23 -50.07 -10.29
#